data_9e3944f8ffcf3d1f670b1bf8919c6d57
#
_entry.id   9e3944f8ffcf3d1f670b1bf8919c6d57
#
_cell.length_a   1.000
_cell.length_b   1.000
_cell.length_c   1.000
_cell.angle_alpha   90.00
_cell.angle_beta   90.00
_cell.angle_gamma   90.00
#
_symmetry.space_group_name_H-M   'P 1'
#
loop_
_entity.id
_entity.type
_entity.pdbx_description
1 polymer ?
#
loop_
_entity_poly.entity_id
_entity_poly.type
_entity_poly.pdbx_seq_one_letter_code
_entity_poly.pdbx_strand_id
1 'polypeptide(L)'
;MRARVLLVVVSLVLAPSTALGQSPVESARVLVARYHEDPGRIDRARDLLEAALARDRQVDTMVMLAYVHFLYGDVRATTTEDKLAAYDRGREIAKRAVELAPRNPEAHVWYGINAGRWGLTKGVMRSLFLLPTVRQEVDTTLELDPKNLRALALSGNVFLEVPGLFGGDRAKAEQQFRKALGIDPHFTVARVDLARVLIATARYGEARRELQRVVDERAPNSIADWTAKDLPRARQLIESLQGK
;
A
#
# COMPACT_ATOMS: atom_id res chain seq x y z
N MET A 1 -71.50 41.79 -10.44
CA MET A 1 -70.20 41.60 -9.78
C MET A 1 -69.63 40.23 -10.24
N ARG A 2 -68.59 40.25 -11.09
CA ARG A 2 -67.96 39.02 -11.58
C ARG A 2 -66.58 38.92 -10.90
N ALA A 3 -66.44 37.94 -9.99
CA ALA A 3 -65.17 37.66 -9.32
C ALA A 3 -64.22 36.92 -10.29
N ARG A 4 -63.03 37.52 -10.56
CA ARG A 4 -61.94 36.88 -11.28
C ARG A 4 -61.10 36.09 -10.29
N VAL A 5 -61.08 34.77 -10.45
CA VAL A 5 -60.18 33.90 -9.73
C VAL A 5 -58.83 33.90 -10.48
N LEU A 6 -57.82 34.38 -9.78
CA LEU A 6 -56.41 34.37 -10.28
C LEU A 6 -55.79 33.03 -9.91
N LEU A 7 -55.52 32.20 -10.96
CA LEU A 7 -54.84 30.91 -10.80
C LEU A 7 -53.33 31.19 -10.78
N VAL A 8 -52.70 31.08 -9.62
CA VAL A 8 -51.22 31.13 -9.51
C VAL A 8 -50.68 29.75 -9.77
N VAL A 9 -50.04 29.57 -10.96
CA VAL A 9 -49.31 28.38 -11.30
C VAL A 9 -47.93 28.49 -10.68
N VAL A 10 -47.68 27.75 -9.62
CA VAL A 10 -46.35 27.57 -8.99
C VAL A 10 -45.61 26.52 -9.81
N SER A 11 -44.72 26.96 -10.71
CA SER A 11 -43.82 26.07 -11.42
C SER A 11 -42.73 25.58 -10.47
N LEU A 12 -42.85 24.31 -10.01
CA LEU A 12 -41.82 23.62 -9.24
C LEU A 12 -40.65 23.30 -10.18
N VAL A 13 -39.58 24.13 -10.14
CA VAL A 13 -38.33 23.82 -10.82
C VAL A 13 -37.65 22.71 -10.07
N LEU A 14 -37.80 21.45 -10.52
CA LEU A 14 -36.95 20.34 -10.08
C LEU A 14 -35.51 20.66 -10.54
N ALA A 15 -34.66 21.08 -9.61
CA ALA A 15 -33.23 21.07 -9.84
C ALA A 15 -32.77 19.64 -10.14
N PRO A 16 -31.93 19.41 -11.16
CA PRO A 16 -31.39 18.07 -11.40
C PRO A 16 -30.60 17.66 -10.18
N SER A 17 -31.04 16.58 -9.53
CA SER A 17 -30.29 15.89 -8.49
C SER A 17 -29.01 15.41 -9.18
N THR A 18 -27.90 16.12 -8.98
CA THR A 18 -26.57 15.63 -9.36
C THR A 18 -26.34 14.38 -8.52
N ALA A 19 -26.55 13.22 -9.14
CA ALA A 19 -26.04 11.97 -8.60
C ALA A 19 -24.55 12.20 -8.32
N LEU A 20 -24.17 12.29 -7.05
CA LEU A 20 -22.78 12.34 -6.62
C LEU A 20 -22.14 11.02 -7.07
N GLY A 21 -21.62 10.99 -8.30
CA GLY A 21 -20.80 9.90 -8.80
C GLY A 21 -19.65 9.69 -7.83
N GLN A 22 -19.32 8.43 -7.51
CA GLN A 22 -18.18 8.11 -6.66
C GLN A 22 -16.93 8.82 -7.17
N SER A 23 -16.12 9.37 -6.24
CA SER A 23 -14.88 10.01 -6.64
C SER A 23 -13.95 9.01 -7.36
N PRO A 24 -13.06 9.47 -8.25
CA PRO A 24 -12.09 8.58 -8.91
C PRO A 24 -11.27 7.78 -7.91
N VAL A 25 -10.92 8.37 -6.78
CA VAL A 25 -10.19 7.72 -5.69
C VAL A 25 -11.01 6.59 -5.07
N GLU A 26 -12.28 6.82 -4.79
CA GLU A 26 -13.15 5.80 -4.20
C GLU A 26 -13.42 4.65 -5.20
N SER A 27 -13.66 4.98 -6.46
CA SER A 27 -13.81 3.99 -7.53
C SER A 27 -12.55 3.12 -7.68
N ALA A 28 -11.36 3.73 -7.62
CA ALA A 28 -10.10 3.02 -7.64
C ALA A 28 -9.92 2.12 -6.41
N ARG A 29 -10.32 2.58 -5.21
CA ARG A 29 -10.29 1.75 -3.97
C ARG A 29 -11.14 0.49 -4.13
N VAL A 30 -12.35 0.62 -4.66
CA VAL A 30 -13.24 -0.53 -4.93
C VAL A 30 -12.59 -1.52 -5.90
N LEU A 31 -11.94 -1.01 -6.96
CA LEU A 31 -11.24 -1.86 -7.92
C LEU A 31 -10.09 -2.63 -7.27
N VAL A 32 -9.19 -1.94 -6.54
CA VAL A 32 -8.03 -2.60 -5.95
C VAL A 32 -8.37 -3.47 -4.73
N ALA A 33 -9.46 -3.22 -4.03
CA ALA A 33 -9.89 -4.08 -2.93
C ALA A 33 -10.19 -5.52 -3.38
N ARG A 34 -10.40 -5.74 -4.67
CA ARG A 34 -10.78 -7.03 -5.25
C ARG A 34 -9.87 -7.45 -6.42
N TYR A 35 -8.63 -6.98 -6.48
CA TYR A 35 -7.71 -7.36 -7.57
C TYR A 35 -7.35 -8.85 -7.58
N HIS A 36 -7.51 -9.55 -6.48
CA HIS A 36 -7.31 -11.00 -6.39
C HIS A 36 -8.31 -11.80 -7.23
N GLU A 37 -9.50 -11.26 -7.53
CA GLU A 37 -10.49 -11.87 -8.40
C GLU A 37 -10.16 -11.66 -9.88
N ASP A 38 -9.62 -10.51 -10.22
CA ASP A 38 -9.21 -10.10 -11.55
C ASP A 38 -8.08 -9.08 -11.45
N PRO A 39 -6.82 -9.48 -11.68
CA PRO A 39 -5.68 -8.57 -11.64
C PRO A 39 -5.77 -7.38 -12.60
N GLY A 40 -6.57 -7.45 -13.68
CA GLY A 40 -6.83 -6.33 -14.58
C GLY A 40 -7.57 -5.15 -13.93
N ARG A 41 -8.11 -5.35 -12.71
CA ARG A 41 -8.65 -4.24 -11.90
C ARG A 41 -7.59 -3.20 -11.52
N ILE A 42 -6.33 -3.63 -11.39
CA ILE A 42 -5.20 -2.72 -11.13
C ILE A 42 -4.99 -1.79 -12.33
N ASP A 43 -5.05 -2.34 -13.56
CA ASP A 43 -4.93 -1.54 -14.80
C ASP A 43 -6.06 -0.52 -14.89
N ARG A 44 -7.30 -0.94 -14.67
CA ARG A 44 -8.47 -0.02 -14.68
C ARG A 44 -8.38 1.06 -13.62
N ALA A 45 -7.91 0.73 -12.42
CA ALA A 45 -7.70 1.72 -11.35
C ALA A 45 -6.63 2.75 -11.73
N ARG A 46 -5.52 2.29 -12.34
CA ARG A 46 -4.45 3.17 -12.85
C ARG A 46 -5.00 4.13 -13.91
N ASP A 47 -5.63 3.60 -14.95
CA ASP A 47 -6.12 4.40 -16.08
C ASP A 47 -7.17 5.44 -15.61
N LEU A 48 -8.05 5.05 -14.69
CA LEU A 48 -9.03 5.95 -14.07
C LEU A 48 -8.36 7.11 -13.32
N LEU A 49 -7.34 6.79 -12.50
CA LEU A 49 -6.64 7.80 -11.69
C LEU A 49 -5.73 8.70 -12.56
N GLU A 50 -5.09 8.17 -13.59
CA GLU A 50 -4.30 8.97 -14.54
C GLU A 50 -5.20 9.97 -15.30
N ALA A 51 -6.38 9.54 -15.75
CA ALA A 51 -7.35 10.43 -16.38
C ALA A 51 -7.88 11.49 -15.40
N ALA A 52 -8.06 11.16 -14.13
CA ALA A 52 -8.46 12.11 -13.10
C ALA A 52 -7.34 13.13 -12.82
N LEU A 53 -6.10 12.67 -12.67
CA LEU A 53 -4.93 13.52 -12.41
C LEU A 53 -4.61 14.48 -13.55
N ALA A 54 -4.91 14.10 -14.80
CA ALA A 54 -4.77 14.98 -15.97
C ALA A 54 -5.74 16.18 -15.95
N ARG A 55 -6.90 16.01 -15.26
CA ARG A 55 -7.93 17.06 -15.14
C ARG A 55 -7.72 17.93 -13.92
N ASP A 56 -7.36 17.31 -12.79
CA ASP A 56 -7.20 18.00 -11.52
C ASP A 56 -6.10 17.30 -10.68
N ARG A 57 -5.13 18.10 -10.23
CA ARG A 57 -3.94 17.62 -9.50
C ARG A 57 -4.22 17.47 -7.99
N GLN A 58 -5.21 16.68 -7.65
CA GLN A 58 -5.56 16.41 -6.25
C GLN A 58 -4.52 15.48 -5.60
N VAL A 59 -4.10 15.83 -4.38
CA VAL A 59 -3.13 15.05 -3.60
C VAL A 59 -3.62 13.63 -3.36
N ASP A 60 -4.89 13.44 -3.00
CA ASP A 60 -5.48 12.12 -2.75
C ASP A 60 -5.45 11.22 -3.99
N THR A 61 -5.64 11.82 -5.19
CA THR A 61 -5.50 11.10 -6.46
C THR A 61 -4.05 10.68 -6.69
N MET A 62 -3.07 11.54 -6.38
CA MET A 62 -1.65 11.20 -6.48
C MET A 62 -1.26 10.08 -5.53
N VAL A 63 -1.69 10.15 -4.27
CA VAL A 63 -1.43 9.13 -3.24
C VAL A 63 -2.00 7.79 -3.67
N MET A 64 -3.26 7.76 -4.11
CA MET A 64 -3.91 6.53 -4.56
C MET A 64 -3.24 5.98 -5.83
N LEU A 65 -2.83 6.83 -6.77
CA LEU A 65 -2.14 6.41 -7.98
C LEU A 65 -0.74 5.85 -7.68
N ALA A 66 -0.02 6.42 -6.72
CA ALA A 66 1.27 5.89 -6.26
C ALA A 66 1.12 4.48 -5.65
N TYR A 67 0.06 4.23 -4.88
CA TYR A 67 -0.30 2.89 -4.41
C TYR A 67 -0.61 1.94 -5.57
N VAL A 68 -1.40 2.38 -6.55
CA VAL A 68 -1.75 1.54 -7.71
C VAL A 68 -0.53 1.19 -8.55
N HIS A 69 0.42 2.12 -8.72
CA HIS A 69 1.70 1.81 -9.38
C HIS A 69 2.55 0.78 -8.61
N PHE A 70 2.56 0.86 -7.28
CA PHE A 70 3.17 -0.19 -6.46
C PHE A 70 2.50 -1.55 -6.70
N LEU A 71 1.17 -1.61 -6.68
CA LEU A 71 0.43 -2.86 -6.97
C LEU A 71 0.71 -3.38 -8.38
N TYR A 72 0.78 -2.48 -9.36
CA TYR A 72 1.12 -2.87 -10.73
C TYR A 72 2.50 -3.54 -10.79
N GLY A 73 3.51 -2.93 -10.17
CA GLY A 73 4.85 -3.50 -10.10
C GLY A 73 4.94 -4.83 -9.36
N ASP A 74 4.14 -4.99 -8.29
CA ASP A 74 4.15 -6.21 -7.44
C ASP A 74 3.36 -7.38 -8.06
N VAL A 75 2.27 -7.09 -8.78
CA VAL A 75 1.26 -8.08 -9.16
C VAL A 75 1.13 -8.25 -10.68
N ARG A 76 1.22 -7.16 -11.45
CA ARG A 76 0.96 -7.16 -12.89
C ARG A 76 2.20 -7.22 -13.75
N ALA A 77 3.26 -6.54 -13.34
CA ALA A 77 4.51 -6.48 -14.11
C ALA A 77 5.20 -7.85 -14.14
N THR A 78 5.46 -8.35 -15.35
CA THR A 78 6.10 -9.65 -15.58
C THR A 78 7.60 -9.52 -15.86
N THR A 79 8.04 -8.35 -16.35
CA THR A 79 9.45 -8.06 -16.62
C THR A 79 10.06 -7.15 -15.56
N THR A 80 11.39 -7.17 -15.44
CA THR A 80 12.12 -6.25 -14.56
C THR A 80 11.94 -4.79 -15.00
N GLU A 81 11.91 -4.53 -16.31
CA GLU A 81 11.68 -3.21 -16.89
C GLU A 81 10.31 -2.66 -16.48
N ASP A 82 9.26 -3.46 -16.61
CA ASP A 82 7.89 -3.03 -16.23
C ASP A 82 7.79 -2.74 -14.74
N LYS A 83 8.41 -3.59 -13.89
CA LYS A 83 8.49 -3.34 -12.45
C LYS A 83 9.17 -2.02 -12.14
N LEU A 84 10.33 -1.77 -12.75
CA LEU A 84 11.08 -0.54 -12.57
C LEU A 84 10.29 0.68 -13.02
N ALA A 85 9.66 0.61 -14.19
CA ALA A 85 8.84 1.70 -14.71
C ALA A 85 7.67 2.02 -13.78
N ALA A 86 6.99 0.98 -13.26
CA ALA A 86 5.87 1.15 -12.33
C ALA A 86 6.32 1.80 -11.01
N TYR A 87 7.35 1.27 -10.36
CA TYR A 87 7.84 1.82 -9.09
C TYR A 87 8.42 3.23 -9.26
N ASP A 88 9.10 3.51 -10.38
CA ASP A 88 9.62 4.85 -10.66
C ASP A 88 8.48 5.86 -10.83
N ARG A 89 7.45 5.50 -11.60
CA ARG A 89 6.27 6.35 -11.77
C ARG A 89 5.54 6.58 -10.44
N GLY A 90 5.36 5.53 -9.63
CA GLY A 90 4.77 5.65 -8.29
C GLY A 90 5.59 6.56 -7.38
N ARG A 91 6.92 6.44 -7.41
CA ARG A 91 7.86 7.27 -6.65
C ARG A 91 7.77 8.75 -7.06
N GLU A 92 7.77 9.05 -8.35
CA GLU A 92 7.66 10.43 -8.85
C GLU A 92 6.34 11.10 -8.45
N ILE A 93 5.23 10.38 -8.58
CA ILE A 93 3.90 10.88 -8.22
C ILE A 93 3.81 11.12 -6.71
N ALA A 94 4.27 10.16 -5.89
CA ALA A 94 4.25 10.30 -4.44
C ALA A 94 5.17 11.46 -3.97
N LYS A 95 6.35 11.64 -4.58
CA LYS A 95 7.22 12.78 -4.30
C LYS A 95 6.50 14.11 -4.53
N ARG A 96 5.77 14.24 -5.65
CA ARG A 96 4.95 15.44 -5.92
C ARG A 96 3.84 15.63 -4.90
N ALA A 97 3.21 14.53 -4.45
CA ALA A 97 2.20 14.59 -3.38
C ALA A 97 2.81 15.11 -2.06
N VAL A 98 4.03 14.67 -1.70
CA VAL A 98 4.78 15.17 -0.54
C VAL A 98 5.07 16.67 -0.69
N GLU A 99 5.53 17.13 -1.86
CA GLU A 99 5.81 18.55 -2.13
C GLU A 99 4.55 19.43 -1.97
N LEU A 100 3.38 18.93 -2.37
CA LEU A 100 2.11 19.66 -2.26
C LEU A 100 1.47 19.57 -0.88
N ALA A 101 1.69 18.47 -0.16
CA ALA A 101 1.10 18.20 1.14
C ALA A 101 2.13 17.55 2.09
N PRO A 102 3.12 18.31 2.59
CA PRO A 102 4.23 17.77 3.38
C PRO A 102 3.83 17.23 4.76
N ARG A 103 2.56 17.35 5.15
CA ARG A 103 2.00 16.76 6.37
C ARG A 103 1.05 15.60 6.10
N ASN A 104 1.04 15.05 4.88
CA ASN A 104 0.23 13.88 4.53
C ASN A 104 1.05 12.59 4.72
N PRO A 105 0.79 11.77 5.75
CA PRO A 105 1.56 10.56 6.03
C PRO A 105 1.47 9.52 4.90
N GLU A 106 0.33 9.44 4.18
CA GLU A 106 0.17 8.49 3.08
C GLU A 106 1.04 8.90 1.86
N ALA A 107 1.26 10.20 1.61
CA ALA A 107 2.17 10.65 0.56
C ALA A 107 3.61 10.19 0.85
N HIS A 108 4.08 10.39 2.09
CA HIS A 108 5.41 9.98 2.54
C HIS A 108 5.60 8.47 2.48
N VAL A 109 4.67 7.69 3.02
CA VAL A 109 4.82 6.22 3.03
C VAL A 109 4.84 5.65 1.62
N TRP A 110 4.01 6.13 0.69
CA TRP A 110 4.03 5.64 -0.69
C TRP A 110 5.26 6.10 -1.46
N TYR A 111 5.83 7.27 -1.12
CA TYR A 111 7.13 7.67 -1.66
C TYR A 111 8.23 6.72 -1.18
N GLY A 112 8.30 6.43 0.11
CA GLY A 112 9.27 5.50 0.70
C GLY A 112 9.14 4.07 0.14
N ILE A 113 7.90 3.54 0.03
CA ILE A 113 7.65 2.19 -0.49
C ILE A 113 8.11 2.07 -1.96
N ASN A 114 7.68 2.99 -2.84
CA ASN A 114 8.05 2.93 -4.25
C ASN A 114 9.57 3.14 -4.45
N ALA A 115 10.19 4.05 -3.69
CA ALA A 115 11.64 4.26 -3.72
C ALA A 115 12.41 3.00 -3.29
N GLY A 116 11.97 2.35 -2.20
CA GLY A 116 12.56 1.11 -1.72
C GLY A 116 12.42 -0.03 -2.73
N ARG A 117 11.22 -0.22 -3.30
CA ARG A 117 10.96 -1.25 -4.32
C ARG A 117 11.75 -1.03 -5.60
N TRP A 118 11.83 0.21 -6.07
CA TRP A 118 12.65 0.55 -7.22
C TRP A 118 14.13 0.27 -6.96
N GLY A 119 14.65 0.68 -5.79
CA GLY A 119 16.04 0.45 -5.40
C GLY A 119 16.39 -1.04 -5.34
N LEU A 120 15.56 -1.85 -4.67
CA LEU A 120 15.73 -3.30 -4.57
C LEU A 120 15.70 -3.98 -5.95
N THR A 121 14.81 -3.55 -6.83
CA THR A 121 14.70 -4.10 -8.20
C THR A 121 15.91 -3.72 -9.07
N LYS A 122 16.51 -2.53 -8.86
CA LYS A 122 17.76 -2.10 -9.54
C LYS A 122 19.01 -2.79 -9.01
N GLY A 123 18.94 -3.36 -7.79
CA GLY A 123 20.05 -4.07 -7.15
C GLY A 123 20.60 -3.37 -5.91
N VAL A 124 21.46 -4.10 -5.19
CA VAL A 124 21.94 -3.75 -3.84
C VAL A 124 22.55 -2.34 -3.75
N MET A 125 23.43 -1.97 -4.68
CA MET A 125 24.09 -0.64 -4.65
C MET A 125 23.08 0.50 -4.76
N ARG A 126 22.09 0.36 -5.63
CA ARG A 126 21.04 1.39 -5.81
C ARG A 126 20.11 1.44 -4.61
N SER A 127 19.81 0.28 -4.02
CA SER A 127 19.02 0.20 -2.79
C SER A 127 19.71 0.94 -1.63
N LEU A 128 21.01 0.74 -1.43
CA LEU A 128 21.79 1.44 -0.40
C LEU A 128 21.86 2.94 -0.65
N PHE A 129 21.95 3.39 -1.90
CA PHE A 129 21.93 4.81 -2.25
C PHE A 129 20.61 5.50 -1.89
N LEU A 130 19.48 4.79 -2.02
CA LEU A 130 18.15 5.32 -1.67
C LEU A 130 17.78 5.14 -0.20
N LEU A 131 18.56 4.39 0.57
CA LEU A 131 18.26 4.08 1.96
C LEU A 131 18.04 5.33 2.84
N PRO A 132 18.83 6.43 2.74
CA PRO A 132 18.55 7.64 3.51
C PRO A 132 17.17 8.23 3.21
N THR A 133 16.78 8.29 1.93
CA THR A 133 15.44 8.76 1.52
C THR A 133 14.35 7.87 2.10
N VAL A 134 14.46 6.54 1.96
CA VAL A 134 13.45 5.61 2.47
C VAL A 134 13.29 5.75 3.99
N ARG A 135 14.41 5.89 4.74
CA ARG A 135 14.35 6.10 6.20
C ARG A 135 13.68 7.41 6.56
N GLN A 136 14.06 8.50 5.90
CA GLN A 136 13.44 9.81 6.13
C GLN A 136 11.92 9.76 5.92
N GLU A 137 11.47 9.14 4.84
CA GLU A 137 10.02 9.04 4.55
C GLU A 137 9.28 8.18 5.58
N VAL A 138 9.91 7.09 6.05
CA VAL A 138 9.38 6.26 7.15
C VAL A 138 9.28 7.07 8.45
N ASP A 139 10.35 7.75 8.83
CA ASP A 139 10.42 8.51 10.08
C ASP A 139 9.38 9.63 10.06
N THR A 140 9.30 10.40 8.97
CA THR A 140 8.27 11.45 8.79
C THR A 140 6.86 10.87 8.85
N THR A 141 6.62 9.72 8.20
CA THR A 141 5.31 9.07 8.27
C THR A 141 4.94 8.70 9.71
N LEU A 142 5.88 8.12 10.47
CA LEU A 142 5.64 7.70 11.86
C LEU A 142 5.57 8.87 12.85
N GLU A 143 6.18 10.01 12.55
CA GLU A 143 5.98 11.27 13.29
C GLU A 143 4.58 11.82 13.08
N LEU A 144 4.06 11.79 11.85
CA LEU A 144 2.73 12.28 11.51
C LEU A 144 1.60 11.32 11.91
N ASP A 145 1.85 10.01 11.76
CA ASP A 145 0.94 8.92 12.12
C ASP A 145 1.70 7.74 12.76
N PRO A 146 1.88 7.73 14.09
CA PRO A 146 2.61 6.68 14.80
C PRO A 146 1.99 5.27 14.71
N LYS A 147 0.75 5.16 14.18
CA LYS A 147 0.04 3.90 13.99
C LYS A 147 -0.04 3.47 12.53
N ASN A 148 0.67 4.13 11.62
CA ASN A 148 0.68 3.79 10.22
C ASN A 148 1.28 2.39 10.00
N LEU A 149 0.43 1.43 9.69
CA LEU A 149 0.82 0.01 9.54
C LEU A 149 1.84 -0.19 8.43
N ARG A 150 1.70 0.55 7.31
CA ARG A 150 2.61 0.44 6.16
C ARG A 150 3.99 0.98 6.50
N ALA A 151 4.06 2.10 7.23
CA ALA A 151 5.32 2.66 7.66
C ALA A 151 6.05 1.75 8.65
N LEU A 152 5.32 1.14 9.60
CA LEU A 152 5.87 0.14 10.51
C LEU A 152 6.40 -1.08 9.75
N ALA A 153 5.65 -1.60 8.77
CA ALA A 153 6.10 -2.71 7.95
C ALA A 153 7.32 -2.34 7.07
N LEU A 154 7.32 -1.14 6.47
CA LEU A 154 8.46 -0.65 5.70
C LEU A 154 9.71 -0.49 6.58
N SER A 155 9.56 0.10 7.79
CA SER A 155 10.63 0.21 8.78
C SER A 155 11.21 -1.17 9.15
N GLY A 156 10.33 -2.14 9.44
CA GLY A 156 10.72 -3.53 9.72
C GLY A 156 11.49 -4.16 8.56
N ASN A 157 11.03 -3.98 7.34
CA ASN A 157 11.71 -4.48 6.14
C ASN A 157 13.06 -3.80 5.91
N VAL A 158 13.19 -2.49 6.15
CA VAL A 158 14.48 -1.78 6.08
C VAL A 158 15.48 -2.39 7.08
N PHE A 159 15.07 -2.61 8.33
CA PHE A 159 15.95 -3.26 9.32
C PHE A 159 16.30 -4.71 8.99
N LEU A 160 15.41 -5.45 8.34
CA LEU A 160 15.61 -6.85 7.97
C LEU A 160 16.53 -7.02 6.76
N GLU A 161 16.32 -6.22 5.72
CA GLU A 161 16.98 -6.41 4.41
C GLU A 161 18.35 -5.72 4.32
N VAL A 162 18.55 -4.64 5.09
CA VAL A 162 19.79 -3.89 5.05
C VAL A 162 20.88 -4.64 5.84
N PRO A 163 22.11 -4.79 5.31
CA PRO A 163 23.21 -5.37 6.07
C PRO A 163 23.49 -4.58 7.35
N GLY A 164 23.92 -5.26 8.44
CA GLY A 164 24.19 -4.65 9.74
C GLY A 164 25.16 -3.47 9.68
N LEU A 165 26.18 -3.53 8.81
CA LEU A 165 27.14 -2.44 8.56
C LEU A 165 26.45 -1.14 8.11
N PHE A 166 25.30 -1.21 7.46
CA PHE A 166 24.52 -0.09 6.99
C PHE A 166 23.28 0.18 7.88
N GLY A 167 23.26 -0.42 9.09
CA GLY A 167 22.23 -0.19 10.10
C GLY A 167 21.03 -1.13 9.99
N GLY A 168 21.21 -2.32 9.41
CA GLY A 168 20.27 -3.43 9.53
C GLY A 168 20.29 -4.00 10.96
N ASP A 169 19.12 -4.40 11.47
CA ASP A 169 18.95 -4.88 12.85
C ASP A 169 17.71 -5.78 12.95
N ARG A 170 17.92 -7.08 13.06
CA ARG A 170 16.83 -8.06 13.12
C ARG A 170 15.95 -7.89 14.35
N ALA A 171 16.50 -7.44 15.48
CA ALA A 171 15.71 -7.21 16.69
C ALA A 171 14.78 -6.00 16.51
N LYS A 172 15.27 -4.91 15.91
CA LYS A 172 14.43 -3.77 15.54
C LYS A 172 13.40 -4.14 14.49
N ALA A 173 13.75 -4.96 13.49
CA ALA A 173 12.79 -5.46 12.52
C ALA A 173 11.62 -6.21 13.20
N GLU A 174 11.94 -7.14 14.10
CA GLU A 174 10.94 -7.86 14.90
C GLU A 174 10.05 -6.91 15.70
N GLN A 175 10.63 -5.90 16.35
CA GLN A 175 9.91 -4.91 17.14
C GLN A 175 8.89 -4.15 16.28
N GLN A 176 9.27 -3.71 15.07
CA GLN A 176 8.38 -2.98 14.18
C GLN A 176 7.20 -3.84 13.71
N PHE A 177 7.44 -5.09 13.30
CA PHE A 177 6.36 -6.00 12.90
C PHE A 177 5.44 -6.35 14.06
N ARG A 178 5.98 -6.59 15.26
CA ARG A 178 5.15 -6.82 16.45
C ARG A 178 4.34 -5.59 16.84
N LYS A 179 4.89 -4.38 16.68
CA LYS A 179 4.15 -3.12 16.89
C LYS A 179 2.99 -3.01 15.90
N ALA A 180 3.22 -3.29 14.61
CA ALA A 180 2.15 -3.30 13.60
C ALA A 180 1.05 -4.31 13.95
N LEU A 181 1.41 -5.53 14.34
CA LEU A 181 0.48 -6.59 14.73
C LEU A 181 -0.25 -6.30 16.05
N GLY A 182 0.33 -5.49 16.93
CA GLY A 182 -0.33 -5.00 18.15
C GLY A 182 -1.41 -3.95 17.85
N ILE A 183 -1.29 -3.22 16.73
CA ILE A 183 -2.29 -2.26 16.26
C ILE A 183 -3.40 -2.98 15.47
N ASP A 184 -3.01 -3.86 14.54
CA ASP A 184 -3.94 -4.67 13.73
C ASP A 184 -3.45 -6.13 13.67
N PRO A 185 -4.05 -7.04 14.44
CA PRO A 185 -3.70 -8.46 14.41
C PRO A 185 -3.98 -9.15 13.06
N HIS A 186 -4.81 -8.56 12.21
CA HIS A 186 -5.20 -9.07 10.90
C HIS A 186 -4.30 -8.57 9.76
N PHE A 187 -3.25 -7.80 10.07
CA PHE A 187 -2.29 -7.29 9.09
C PHE A 187 -1.32 -8.39 8.66
N THR A 188 -1.75 -9.24 7.72
CA THR A 188 -1.10 -10.49 7.33
C THR A 188 0.30 -10.32 6.76
N VAL A 189 0.59 -9.25 6.00
CA VAL A 189 1.93 -8.97 5.47
C VAL A 189 2.96 -8.81 6.60
N ALA A 190 2.63 -8.08 7.67
CA ALA A 190 3.53 -7.93 8.80
C ALA A 190 3.78 -9.27 9.52
N ARG A 191 2.80 -10.17 9.54
CA ARG A 191 2.93 -11.50 10.12
C ARG A 191 3.86 -12.39 9.28
N VAL A 192 3.75 -12.35 7.95
CA VAL A 192 4.69 -13.03 7.04
C VAL A 192 6.11 -12.48 7.23
N ASP A 193 6.27 -11.16 7.30
CA ASP A 193 7.58 -10.54 7.46
C ASP A 193 8.19 -10.76 8.85
N LEU A 194 7.37 -10.82 9.92
CA LEU A 194 7.81 -11.30 11.24
C LEU A 194 8.35 -12.72 11.16
N ALA A 195 7.66 -13.62 10.47
CA ALA A 195 8.14 -14.98 10.29
C ALA A 195 9.50 -15.04 9.56
N ARG A 196 9.75 -14.15 8.60
CA ARG A 196 11.06 -14.03 7.93
C ARG A 196 12.17 -13.63 8.91
N VAL A 197 11.89 -12.70 9.82
CA VAL A 197 12.85 -12.36 10.90
C VAL A 197 13.13 -13.57 11.78
N LEU A 198 12.08 -14.30 12.18
CA LEU A 198 12.20 -15.50 13.02
C LEU A 198 13.00 -16.61 12.31
N ILE A 199 12.81 -16.79 11.02
CA ILE A 199 13.62 -17.71 10.19
C ILE A 199 15.09 -17.25 10.16
N ALA A 200 15.33 -15.97 9.92
CA ALA A 200 16.68 -15.39 9.87
C ALA A 200 17.42 -15.48 11.24
N THR A 201 16.69 -15.67 12.33
CA THR A 201 17.22 -15.86 13.69
C THR A 201 17.12 -17.30 14.18
N ALA A 202 16.87 -18.28 13.29
CA ALA A 202 16.74 -19.70 13.55
C ALA A 202 15.63 -20.08 14.54
N ARG A 203 14.65 -19.21 14.78
CA ARG A 203 13.47 -19.44 15.63
C ARG A 203 12.34 -20.10 14.84
N TYR A 204 12.63 -21.26 14.24
CA TYR A 204 11.76 -21.91 13.26
C TYR A 204 10.39 -22.31 13.82
N GLY A 205 10.31 -22.77 15.09
CA GLY A 205 9.04 -23.11 15.73
C GLY A 205 8.09 -21.92 15.87
N GLU A 206 8.63 -20.73 16.17
CA GLU A 206 7.84 -19.49 16.23
C GLU A 206 7.45 -19.03 14.82
N ALA A 207 8.37 -19.12 13.86
CA ALA A 207 8.08 -18.79 12.47
C ALA A 207 6.90 -19.61 11.91
N ARG A 208 6.89 -20.93 12.16
CA ARG A 208 5.76 -21.80 11.75
C ARG A 208 4.45 -21.35 12.37
N ARG A 209 4.43 -20.99 13.66
CA ARG A 209 3.20 -20.52 14.32
C ARG A 209 2.68 -19.22 13.69
N GLU A 210 3.56 -18.26 13.40
CA GLU A 210 3.13 -17.01 12.74
C GLU A 210 2.63 -17.25 11.30
N LEU A 211 3.30 -18.12 10.54
CA LEU A 211 2.86 -18.47 9.19
C LEU A 211 1.54 -19.23 9.19
N GLN A 212 1.33 -20.14 10.15
CA GLN A 212 0.07 -20.87 10.29
C GLN A 212 -1.08 -19.91 10.58
N ARG A 213 -0.87 -18.87 11.40
CA ARG A 213 -1.87 -17.82 11.63
C ARG A 213 -2.26 -17.06 10.34
N VAL A 214 -1.32 -16.90 9.40
CA VAL A 214 -1.66 -16.33 8.08
C VAL A 214 -2.52 -17.28 7.27
N VAL A 215 -2.23 -18.59 7.32
CA VAL A 215 -3.01 -19.62 6.61
C VAL A 215 -4.43 -19.74 7.18
N ASP A 216 -4.55 -19.64 8.51
CA ASP A 216 -5.83 -19.80 9.22
C ASP A 216 -6.63 -18.49 9.34
N GLU A 217 -6.11 -17.36 8.81
CA GLU A 217 -6.78 -16.06 8.89
C GLU A 217 -8.14 -16.07 8.21
N ARG A 218 -9.15 -15.49 8.87
CA ARG A 218 -10.55 -15.47 8.40
C ARG A 218 -11.08 -14.08 8.05
N ALA A 219 -10.41 -13.04 8.56
CA ALA A 219 -10.78 -11.65 8.36
C ALA A 219 -9.54 -10.79 8.12
N PRO A 220 -8.76 -11.06 7.04
CA PRO A 220 -7.52 -10.35 6.78
C PRO A 220 -7.78 -8.85 6.56
N ASN A 221 -6.87 -8.01 6.99
CA ASN A 221 -6.89 -6.56 6.77
C ASN A 221 -7.11 -6.19 5.28
N SER A 222 -6.52 -6.97 4.37
CA SER A 222 -6.74 -6.89 2.93
C SER A 222 -6.95 -8.29 2.37
N ILE A 223 -8.19 -8.63 1.98
CA ILE A 223 -8.48 -9.91 1.34
C ILE A 223 -7.70 -10.08 0.03
N ALA A 224 -7.49 -9.00 -0.71
CA ALA A 224 -6.79 -9.02 -1.98
C ALA A 224 -5.30 -9.34 -1.79
N ASP A 225 -4.61 -8.65 -0.87
CA ASP A 225 -3.20 -8.92 -0.56
C ASP A 225 -3.03 -10.30 0.06
N TRP A 226 -3.90 -10.68 1.00
CA TRP A 226 -3.85 -12.00 1.63
C TRP A 226 -3.96 -13.12 0.60
N THR A 227 -4.98 -13.06 -0.28
CA THR A 227 -5.22 -14.11 -1.29
C THR A 227 -4.10 -14.17 -2.32
N ALA A 228 -3.69 -13.01 -2.85
CA ALA A 228 -2.77 -12.97 -3.99
C ALA A 228 -1.29 -13.07 -3.60
N LYS A 229 -0.93 -12.68 -2.36
CA LYS A 229 0.48 -12.55 -1.96
C LYS A 229 0.81 -13.29 -0.66
N ASP A 230 0.10 -12.96 0.43
CA ASP A 230 0.56 -13.37 1.76
C ASP A 230 0.32 -14.85 2.02
N LEU A 231 -0.83 -15.40 1.64
CA LEU A 231 -1.16 -16.81 1.80
C LEU A 231 -0.25 -17.73 0.96
N PRO A 232 -0.01 -17.48 -0.34
CA PRO A 232 0.96 -18.26 -1.11
C PRO A 232 2.35 -18.22 -0.53
N ARG A 233 2.82 -17.01 -0.10
CA ARG A 233 4.13 -16.83 0.51
C ARG A 233 4.26 -17.54 1.85
N ALA A 234 3.22 -17.50 2.68
CA ALA A 234 3.21 -18.21 3.96
C ALA A 234 3.33 -19.73 3.77
N ARG A 235 2.58 -20.29 2.82
CA ARG A 235 2.67 -21.72 2.47
C ARG A 235 4.06 -22.12 1.98
N GLN A 236 4.64 -21.34 1.07
CA GLN A 236 6.01 -21.58 0.57
C GLN A 236 7.04 -21.53 1.69
N LEU A 237 6.93 -20.57 2.62
CA LEU A 237 7.84 -20.47 3.76
C LEU A 237 7.66 -21.67 4.73
N ILE A 238 6.44 -22.13 5.00
CA ILE A 238 6.18 -23.33 5.81
C ILE A 238 6.87 -24.55 5.18
N GLU A 239 6.72 -24.75 3.88
CA GLU A 239 7.38 -25.85 3.15
C GLU A 239 8.89 -25.77 3.29
N SER A 240 9.50 -24.60 3.17
CA SER A 240 10.95 -24.39 3.33
C SER A 240 11.48 -24.70 4.73
N LEU A 241 10.61 -24.81 5.72
CA LEU A 241 10.92 -25.12 7.11
C LEU A 241 10.80 -26.61 7.43
N GLN A 242 10.41 -27.47 6.48
CA GLN A 242 10.36 -28.92 6.72
C GLN A 242 11.74 -29.44 7.07
N GLY A 243 11.81 -30.17 8.18
CA GLY A 243 13.08 -30.74 8.70
C GLY A 243 13.97 -29.79 9.51
N LYS A 244 13.47 -28.57 9.83
CA LYS A 244 14.21 -27.60 10.67
C LYS A 244 13.58 -27.47 12.06
#